data_93b72b9ece742b2bc2880f5474ec7bd7
#
_entry.id   93b72b9ece742b2bc2880f5474ec7bd7
#
_cell.length_a   1.000
_cell.length_b   1.000
_cell.length_c   1.000
_cell.angle_alpha   90.00
_cell.angle_beta   90.00
_cell.angle_gamma   90.00
#
_symmetry.space_group_name_H-M   'P 1'
#
loop_
_entity.id
_entity.type
_entity.pdbx_description
1 polymer ?
#
loop_
_entity_poly.entity_id
_entity_poly.type
_entity_poly.pdbx_seq_one_letter_code
_entity_poly.pdbx_strand_id
1 'polypeptide(L)'
;MTIAQPLQAVLGSGPAGTALARELVRRGHPVRLVDRSGSGPALEGVERFAADVATAEGARAAVAGAAVVYHCVNAGYHLQVEVMPKIQEAVLGAAEAAGARLVVLDTVYPYGETHGAVMTEDSPWNATTRKGRMRAELDARYLAAHREGRLPVVLGRSADFVGPEVLNSTLGGAVFPAALTGQPVPALGDIDLPHSYTYIEDVAAGLATLGEHPDADGRVWHLPTAPARTTREILALVERRTGRPIDFTVVAEPRPFGPFDETFMAEYAEMFYQHTEPQILDSSAIEKAYGLTPTPLETALDATLAWYGEFLAAHR
;
A
#
# COMPACT_ATOMS: atom_id res chain seq x y z
N MET A 1 -0.97 -28.87 -24.74
CA MET A 1 -0.59 -28.92 -23.32
C MET A 1 -0.54 -27.50 -22.83
N THR A 2 -1.45 -27.12 -21.98
CA THR A 2 -1.41 -25.79 -21.32
C THR A 2 -0.24 -25.82 -20.35
N ILE A 3 0.78 -25.01 -20.58
CA ILE A 3 1.89 -24.85 -19.61
C ILE A 3 1.25 -24.28 -18.36
N ALA A 4 1.39 -24.99 -17.23
CA ALA A 4 0.90 -24.48 -15.96
C ALA A 4 1.61 -23.16 -15.65
N GLN A 5 0.83 -22.11 -15.36
CA GLN A 5 1.38 -20.82 -14.95
C GLN A 5 2.17 -20.99 -13.64
N PRO A 6 3.29 -20.29 -13.49
CA PRO A 6 4.10 -20.38 -12.27
C PRO A 6 3.37 -19.79 -11.07
N LEU A 7 3.56 -20.40 -9.88
CA LEU A 7 2.97 -19.96 -8.62
C LEU A 7 3.43 -18.52 -8.26
N GLN A 8 2.47 -17.72 -7.85
CA GLN A 8 2.67 -16.36 -7.32
C GLN A 8 2.44 -16.37 -5.81
N ALA A 9 3.43 -16.01 -5.00
CA ALA A 9 3.28 -15.94 -3.55
C ALA A 9 3.09 -14.48 -3.12
N VAL A 10 1.93 -14.18 -2.53
CA VAL A 10 1.60 -12.87 -1.97
C VAL A 10 1.75 -12.93 -0.46
N LEU A 11 2.74 -12.23 0.08
CA LEU A 11 3.02 -12.16 1.50
C LEU A 11 2.27 -10.98 2.11
N GLY A 12 1.33 -11.26 3.00
CA GLY A 12 0.43 -10.30 3.63
C GLY A 12 -0.98 -10.31 3.05
N SER A 13 -1.98 -10.60 3.90
CA SER A 13 -3.42 -10.65 3.57
C SER A 13 -4.17 -9.37 3.98
N GLY A 14 -3.46 -8.24 4.06
CA GLY A 14 -4.06 -6.92 4.20
C GLY A 14 -4.72 -6.44 2.89
N PRO A 15 -5.29 -5.21 2.86
CA PRO A 15 -6.01 -4.71 1.69
C PRO A 15 -5.24 -4.85 0.38
N ALA A 16 -3.97 -4.43 0.35
CA ALA A 16 -3.15 -4.50 -0.85
C ALA A 16 -2.87 -5.94 -1.31
N GLY A 17 -2.49 -6.83 -0.38
CA GLY A 17 -2.22 -8.23 -0.74
C GLY A 17 -3.48 -8.98 -1.14
N THR A 18 -4.62 -8.66 -0.54
CA THR A 18 -5.93 -9.24 -0.91
C THR A 18 -6.37 -8.79 -2.30
N ALA A 19 -6.29 -7.48 -2.61
CA ALA A 19 -6.58 -6.95 -3.94
C ALA A 19 -5.62 -7.54 -4.99
N LEU A 20 -4.32 -7.61 -4.68
CA LEU A 20 -3.33 -8.23 -5.56
C LEU A 20 -3.61 -9.72 -5.81
N ALA A 21 -4.01 -10.48 -4.81
CA ALA A 21 -4.34 -11.89 -4.98
C ALA A 21 -5.53 -12.07 -5.94
N ARG A 22 -6.57 -11.24 -5.82
CA ARG A 22 -7.71 -11.22 -6.76
C ARG A 22 -7.25 -10.88 -8.19
N GLU A 23 -6.41 -9.86 -8.33
CA GLU A 23 -5.91 -9.42 -9.65
C GLU A 23 -5.06 -10.49 -10.33
N LEU A 24 -4.16 -11.17 -9.59
CA LEU A 24 -3.33 -12.25 -10.11
C LEU A 24 -4.19 -13.46 -10.55
N VAL A 25 -5.20 -13.83 -9.78
CA VAL A 25 -6.16 -14.88 -10.20
C VAL A 25 -6.91 -14.47 -11.46
N ARG A 26 -7.38 -13.20 -11.54
CA ARG A 26 -8.05 -12.66 -12.74
C ARG A 26 -7.14 -12.73 -13.99
N ARG A 27 -5.81 -12.59 -13.80
CA ARG A 27 -4.79 -12.77 -14.85
C ARG A 27 -4.46 -14.23 -15.14
N GLY A 28 -5.06 -15.17 -14.41
CA GLY A 28 -4.90 -16.61 -14.64
C GLY A 28 -3.71 -17.25 -13.92
N HIS A 29 -3.12 -16.58 -12.94
CA HIS A 29 -2.03 -17.12 -12.15
C HIS A 29 -2.54 -17.98 -10.97
N PRO A 30 -1.87 -19.09 -10.62
CA PRO A 30 -2.06 -19.74 -9.33
C PRO A 30 -1.45 -18.87 -8.23
N VAL A 31 -2.22 -18.64 -7.16
CA VAL A 31 -1.85 -17.69 -6.10
C VAL A 31 -1.84 -18.37 -4.74
N ARG A 32 -0.78 -18.13 -3.96
CA ARG A 32 -0.71 -18.41 -2.53
C ARG A 32 -0.74 -17.09 -1.77
N LEU A 33 -1.77 -16.89 -0.96
CA LEU A 33 -1.89 -15.74 -0.06
C LEU A 33 -1.43 -16.15 1.35
N VAL A 34 -0.42 -15.47 1.86
CA VAL A 34 0.28 -15.83 3.09
C VAL A 34 -0.01 -14.82 4.20
N ASP A 35 -0.43 -15.30 5.35
CA ASP A 35 -0.45 -14.55 6.61
C ASP A 35 -0.07 -15.46 7.78
N ARG A 36 0.14 -14.88 8.96
CA ARG A 36 0.60 -15.65 10.14
C ARG A 36 -0.34 -16.76 10.59
N SER A 37 -1.62 -16.58 10.41
CA SER A 37 -2.66 -17.51 10.88
C SER A 37 -3.24 -18.39 9.76
N GLY A 38 -3.04 -18.05 8.50
CA GLY A 38 -3.73 -18.67 7.37
C GLY A 38 -5.24 -18.39 7.34
N SER A 39 -5.68 -17.39 8.11
CA SER A 39 -7.10 -17.02 8.23
C SER A 39 -7.50 -15.84 7.37
N GLY A 40 -6.65 -15.42 6.46
CA GLY A 40 -6.95 -14.39 5.46
C GLY A 40 -8.24 -14.68 4.67
N PRO A 41 -8.74 -13.72 3.87
CA PRO A 41 -10.01 -13.87 3.18
C PRO A 41 -10.02 -15.13 2.31
N ALA A 42 -11.16 -15.83 2.29
CA ALA A 42 -11.37 -16.96 1.40
C ALA A 42 -11.69 -16.42 -0.01
N LEU A 43 -10.70 -16.46 -0.90
CA LEU A 43 -10.81 -16.04 -2.28
C LEU A 43 -10.83 -17.27 -3.19
N GLU A 44 -11.70 -17.26 -4.19
CA GLU A 44 -11.74 -18.34 -5.19
C GLU A 44 -10.42 -18.39 -5.96
N GLY A 45 -9.86 -19.59 -6.14
CA GLY A 45 -8.59 -19.79 -6.85
C GLY A 45 -7.33 -19.42 -6.06
N VAL A 46 -7.44 -19.06 -4.79
CA VAL A 46 -6.32 -18.67 -3.93
C VAL A 46 -6.07 -19.70 -2.84
N GLU A 47 -4.83 -20.21 -2.77
CA GLU A 47 -4.35 -21.02 -1.65
C GLU A 47 -4.08 -20.11 -0.43
N ARG A 48 -4.74 -20.36 0.71
CA ARG A 48 -4.40 -19.70 1.98
C ARG A 48 -3.28 -20.46 2.67
N PHE A 49 -2.25 -19.77 3.10
CA PHE A 49 -1.08 -20.39 3.70
C PHE A 49 -0.66 -19.68 5.00
N ALA A 50 -0.50 -20.46 6.07
CA ALA A 50 -0.06 -19.93 7.36
C ALA A 50 1.46 -19.94 7.45
N ALA A 51 2.09 -18.76 7.60
CA ALA A 51 3.52 -18.64 7.86
C ALA A 51 3.87 -17.29 8.49
N ASP A 52 4.80 -17.30 9.44
CA ASP A 52 5.42 -16.07 9.95
C ASP A 52 6.66 -15.71 9.12
N VAL A 53 6.49 -14.80 8.19
CA VAL A 53 7.56 -14.35 7.28
C VAL A 53 8.61 -13.46 7.94
N ALA A 54 8.48 -13.16 9.22
CA ALA A 54 9.55 -12.56 10.01
C ALA A 54 10.62 -13.59 10.44
N THR A 55 10.36 -14.89 10.23
CA THR A 55 11.31 -15.97 10.48
C THR A 55 11.84 -16.55 9.17
N ALA A 56 13.11 -16.95 9.15
CA ALA A 56 13.71 -17.56 7.96
C ALA A 56 13.02 -18.87 7.53
N GLU A 57 12.51 -19.65 8.49
CA GLU A 57 11.76 -20.88 8.22
C GLU A 57 10.40 -20.57 7.59
N GLY A 58 9.63 -19.67 8.21
CA GLY A 58 8.30 -19.28 7.71
C GLY A 58 8.39 -18.60 6.34
N ALA A 59 9.37 -17.72 6.12
CA ALA A 59 9.59 -17.10 4.83
C ALA A 59 9.91 -18.13 3.74
N ARG A 60 10.82 -19.12 4.01
CA ARG A 60 11.12 -20.20 3.06
C ARG A 60 9.90 -21.07 2.75
N ALA A 61 9.11 -21.42 3.77
CA ALA A 61 7.89 -22.19 3.56
C ALA A 61 6.86 -21.42 2.71
N ALA A 62 6.69 -20.12 2.97
CA ALA A 62 5.77 -19.24 2.27
C ALA A 62 6.07 -19.13 0.77
N VAL A 63 7.35 -19.03 0.39
CA VAL A 63 7.77 -18.82 -1.01
C VAL A 63 8.09 -20.10 -1.77
N ALA A 64 7.99 -21.26 -1.12
CA ALA A 64 8.35 -22.55 -1.75
C ALA A 64 7.57 -22.78 -3.05
N GLY A 65 8.32 -22.98 -4.15
CA GLY A 65 7.77 -23.22 -5.50
C GLY A 65 7.22 -21.96 -6.20
N ALA A 66 7.30 -20.78 -5.60
CA ALA A 66 6.89 -19.55 -6.24
C ALA A 66 7.94 -19.05 -7.24
N ALA A 67 7.51 -18.59 -8.41
CA ALA A 67 8.37 -17.89 -9.36
C ALA A 67 8.44 -16.39 -9.09
N VAL A 68 7.37 -15.83 -8.55
CA VAL A 68 7.31 -14.43 -8.13
C VAL A 68 6.80 -14.34 -6.69
N VAL A 69 7.46 -13.53 -5.89
CA VAL A 69 7.10 -13.22 -4.51
C VAL A 69 6.72 -11.76 -4.42
N TYR A 70 5.52 -11.46 -3.94
CA TYR A 70 5.05 -10.10 -3.69
C TYR A 70 5.08 -9.84 -2.18
N HIS A 71 5.87 -8.88 -1.78
CA HIS A 71 5.99 -8.51 -0.38
C HIS A 71 5.07 -7.34 -0.06
N CYS A 72 3.88 -7.65 0.46
CA CYS A 72 2.85 -6.68 0.90
C CYS A 72 2.70 -6.63 2.42
N VAL A 73 3.62 -7.25 3.19
CA VAL A 73 3.55 -7.22 4.66
C VAL A 73 3.97 -5.86 5.17
N ASN A 74 3.19 -5.32 6.09
CA ASN A 74 3.54 -4.17 6.88
C ASN A 74 3.31 -4.47 8.36
N ALA A 75 4.24 -4.08 9.23
CA ALA A 75 4.09 -4.22 10.67
C ALA A 75 3.16 -3.13 11.24
N GLY A 76 2.59 -3.40 12.42
CA GLY A 76 1.88 -2.37 13.19
C GLY A 76 2.74 -1.12 13.35
N TYR A 77 2.12 0.06 13.30
CA TYR A 77 2.82 1.34 13.12
C TYR A 77 3.94 1.58 14.15
N HIS A 78 3.70 1.23 15.41
CA HIS A 78 4.67 1.32 16.51
C HIS A 78 5.80 0.28 16.47
N LEU A 79 5.64 -0.77 15.65
CA LEU A 79 6.63 -1.87 15.51
C LEU A 79 7.45 -1.77 14.22
N GLN A 80 7.11 -0.88 13.30
CA GLN A 80 7.72 -0.87 11.96
C GLN A 80 9.24 -0.81 11.98
N VAL A 81 9.81 0.10 12.76
CA VAL A 81 11.27 0.31 12.80
C VAL A 81 12.02 -0.93 13.30
N GLU A 82 11.40 -1.71 14.21
CA GLU A 82 12.03 -2.92 14.76
C GLU A 82 11.78 -4.15 13.89
N VAL A 83 10.56 -4.30 13.35
CA VAL A 83 10.10 -5.56 12.75
C VAL A 83 10.35 -5.61 11.25
N MET A 84 10.22 -4.49 10.52
CA MET A 84 10.38 -4.49 9.06
C MET A 84 11.77 -4.93 8.59
N PRO A 85 12.90 -4.55 9.24
CA PRO A 85 14.21 -5.07 8.85
C PRO A 85 14.35 -6.60 8.99
N LYS A 86 13.73 -7.20 10.02
CA LYS A 86 13.72 -8.66 10.22
C LYS A 86 12.93 -9.38 9.13
N ILE A 87 11.76 -8.83 8.79
CA ILE A 87 10.92 -9.35 7.69
C ILE A 87 11.71 -9.27 6.37
N GLN A 88 12.33 -8.12 6.08
CA GLN A 88 13.14 -7.95 4.88
C GLN A 88 14.24 -9.02 4.76
N GLU A 89 15.01 -9.21 5.82
CA GLU A 89 16.11 -10.19 5.83
C GLU A 89 15.60 -11.60 5.52
N ALA A 90 14.52 -12.01 6.19
CA ALA A 90 13.93 -13.32 6.00
C ALA A 90 13.33 -13.51 4.60
N VAL A 91 12.56 -12.53 4.10
CA VAL A 91 11.90 -12.58 2.79
C VAL A 91 12.94 -12.53 1.66
N LEU A 92 13.93 -11.63 1.75
CA LEU A 92 14.97 -11.49 0.76
C LEU A 92 15.78 -12.80 0.63
N GLY A 93 16.23 -13.35 1.77
CA GLY A 93 16.97 -14.62 1.77
C GLY A 93 16.14 -15.81 1.30
N ALA A 94 14.83 -15.84 1.57
CA ALA A 94 13.94 -16.90 1.09
C ALA A 94 13.69 -16.81 -0.42
N ALA A 95 13.45 -15.60 -0.95
CA ALA A 95 13.26 -15.38 -2.39
C ALA A 95 14.54 -15.70 -3.18
N GLU A 96 15.71 -15.28 -2.67
CA GLU A 96 17.02 -15.61 -3.25
C GLU A 96 17.24 -17.13 -3.31
N ALA A 97 17.01 -17.83 -2.21
CA ALA A 97 17.17 -19.29 -2.16
C ALA A 97 16.18 -20.05 -3.07
N ALA A 98 15.00 -19.49 -3.31
CA ALA A 98 13.99 -20.04 -4.21
C ALA A 98 14.27 -19.71 -5.71
N GLY A 99 15.20 -18.80 -6.00
CA GLY A 99 15.41 -18.26 -7.33
C GLY A 99 14.21 -17.46 -7.85
N ALA A 100 13.41 -16.91 -6.93
CA ALA A 100 12.19 -16.20 -7.25
C ALA A 100 12.46 -14.71 -7.48
N ARG A 101 11.67 -14.09 -8.36
CA ARG A 101 11.61 -12.64 -8.50
C ARG A 101 10.89 -12.02 -7.29
N LEU A 102 11.37 -10.88 -6.80
CA LEU A 102 10.77 -10.18 -5.67
C LEU A 102 10.18 -8.84 -6.10
N VAL A 103 8.88 -8.67 -5.88
CA VAL A 103 8.14 -7.42 -6.06
C VAL A 103 7.78 -6.88 -4.67
N VAL A 104 8.19 -5.67 -4.36
CA VAL A 104 7.99 -5.07 -3.04
C VAL A 104 6.98 -3.93 -3.13
N LEU A 105 5.91 -3.98 -2.34
CA LEU A 105 5.05 -2.83 -2.11
C LEU A 105 5.74 -1.87 -1.15
N ASP A 106 5.99 -0.67 -1.61
CA ASP A 106 6.73 0.36 -0.91
C ASP A 106 5.89 1.63 -0.69
N THR A 107 6.42 2.58 0.07
CA THR A 107 5.79 3.83 0.50
C THR A 107 6.60 5.05 0.03
N VAL A 108 5.99 6.24 0.10
CA VAL A 108 6.67 7.52 -0.18
C VAL A 108 7.61 8.00 0.94
N TYR A 109 7.67 7.30 2.07
CA TYR A 109 8.42 7.73 3.25
C TYR A 109 9.92 8.00 3.02
N PRO A 110 10.63 7.29 2.10
CA PRO A 110 12.03 7.60 1.80
C PRO A 110 12.27 9.02 1.30
N TYR A 111 11.29 9.64 0.64
CA TYR A 111 11.44 11.02 0.15
C TYR A 111 11.51 12.05 1.28
N GLY A 112 10.82 11.79 2.42
CA GLY A 112 10.75 12.75 3.53
C GLY A 112 9.92 13.98 3.17
N GLU A 113 10.26 15.11 3.80
CA GLU A 113 9.66 16.42 3.53
C GLU A 113 10.09 16.89 2.15
N THR A 114 9.13 17.03 1.23
CA THR A 114 9.39 17.45 -0.15
C THR A 114 9.25 18.95 -0.36
N HIS A 115 8.79 19.66 0.66
CA HIS A 115 8.50 21.10 0.62
C HIS A 115 7.60 21.50 -0.57
N GLY A 116 6.64 20.63 -0.87
CA GLY A 116 5.67 20.80 -1.94
C GLY A 116 6.16 20.43 -3.34
N ALA A 117 7.38 19.92 -3.48
CA ALA A 117 7.85 19.39 -4.76
C ALA A 117 7.11 18.10 -5.13
N VAL A 118 6.81 17.91 -6.42
CA VAL A 118 6.22 16.68 -6.93
C VAL A 118 7.22 15.53 -6.79
N MET A 119 6.80 14.45 -6.19
CA MET A 119 7.59 13.21 -6.07
C MET A 119 7.60 12.47 -7.40
N THR A 120 8.78 12.18 -7.90
CA THR A 120 9.06 11.30 -9.05
C THR A 120 9.99 10.18 -8.58
N GLU A 121 10.20 9.17 -9.42
CA GLU A 121 11.14 8.08 -9.10
C GLU A 121 12.60 8.57 -8.95
N ASP A 122 12.92 9.72 -9.56
CA ASP A 122 14.24 10.37 -9.47
C ASP A 122 14.36 11.33 -8.26
N SER A 123 13.29 11.54 -7.49
CA SER A 123 13.32 12.40 -6.31
C SER A 123 14.32 11.88 -5.26
N PRO A 124 15.09 12.76 -4.61
CA PRO A 124 16.09 12.34 -3.63
C PRO A 124 15.42 11.74 -2.37
N TRP A 125 16.06 10.73 -1.80
CA TRP A 125 15.63 10.11 -0.53
C TRP A 125 16.17 10.91 0.65
N ASN A 126 15.43 11.91 1.08
CA ASN A 126 15.82 12.89 2.09
C ASN A 126 15.17 12.67 3.46
N ALA A 127 14.63 11.49 3.73
CA ALA A 127 13.92 11.22 4.96
C ALA A 127 14.75 11.50 6.22
N THR A 128 14.21 12.31 7.12
CA THR A 128 14.80 12.66 8.41
C THR A 128 14.17 11.92 9.58
N THR A 129 12.96 11.40 9.40
CA THR A 129 12.20 10.64 10.41
C THR A 129 12.75 9.22 10.60
N ARG A 130 12.47 8.58 11.74
CA ARG A 130 12.89 7.20 12.00
C ARG A 130 12.32 6.23 10.98
N LYS A 131 11.01 6.33 10.70
CA LYS A 131 10.31 5.45 9.75
C LYS A 131 10.77 5.71 8.31
N GLY A 132 10.94 6.97 7.93
CA GLY A 132 11.44 7.34 6.61
C GLY A 132 12.86 6.82 6.35
N ARG A 133 13.80 7.01 7.29
CA ARG A 133 15.16 6.46 7.19
C ARG A 133 15.16 4.94 7.12
N MET A 134 14.38 4.27 7.98
CA MET A 134 14.24 2.82 7.95
C MET A 134 13.76 2.34 6.57
N ARG A 135 12.75 2.97 5.98
CA ARG A 135 12.27 2.62 4.63
C ARG A 135 13.35 2.84 3.57
N ALA A 136 14.05 3.97 3.60
CA ALA A 136 15.14 4.24 2.66
C ALA A 136 16.26 3.19 2.76
N GLU A 137 16.60 2.73 3.96
CA GLU A 137 17.57 1.66 4.19
C GLU A 137 17.08 0.31 3.64
N LEU A 138 15.81 -0.03 3.84
CA LEU A 138 15.22 -1.25 3.29
C LEU A 138 15.27 -1.24 1.77
N ASP A 139 14.87 -0.15 1.14
CA ASP A 139 14.87 0.00 -0.32
C ASP A 139 16.27 -0.08 -0.90
N ALA A 140 17.24 0.58 -0.25
CA ALA A 140 18.64 0.49 -0.66
C ALA A 140 19.17 -0.96 -0.63
N ARG A 141 18.77 -1.76 0.37
CA ARG A 141 19.15 -3.19 0.48
C ARG A 141 18.49 -4.04 -0.61
N TYR A 142 17.21 -3.81 -0.91
CA TYR A 142 16.50 -4.49 -2.00
C TYR A 142 17.18 -4.23 -3.35
N LEU A 143 17.44 -2.95 -3.66
CA LEU A 143 18.09 -2.57 -4.91
C LEU A 143 19.56 -3.03 -4.96
N ALA A 144 20.27 -3.09 -3.82
CA ALA A 144 21.61 -3.66 -3.76
C ALA A 144 21.61 -5.15 -4.10
N ALA A 145 20.68 -5.94 -3.56
CA ALA A 145 20.55 -7.37 -3.87
C ALA A 145 20.35 -7.62 -5.38
N HIS A 146 19.57 -6.76 -6.05
CA HIS A 146 19.44 -6.82 -7.50
C HIS A 146 20.75 -6.48 -8.22
N ARG A 147 21.41 -5.36 -7.86
CA ARG A 147 22.69 -4.93 -8.49
C ARG A 147 23.81 -5.95 -8.31
N GLU A 148 23.81 -6.68 -7.21
CA GLU A 148 24.76 -7.75 -6.90
C GLU A 148 24.45 -9.06 -7.64
N GLY A 149 23.35 -9.10 -8.41
CA GLY A 149 22.92 -10.27 -9.16
C GLY A 149 22.40 -11.42 -8.30
N ARG A 150 22.00 -11.14 -7.04
CA ARG A 150 21.47 -12.16 -6.11
C ARG A 150 20.07 -12.63 -6.50
N LEU A 151 19.19 -11.71 -6.83
CA LEU A 151 17.86 -11.98 -7.35
C LEU A 151 17.28 -10.77 -8.10
N PRO A 152 16.32 -10.96 -9.01
CA PRO A 152 15.56 -9.84 -9.59
C PRO A 152 14.68 -9.19 -8.53
N VAL A 153 14.77 -7.86 -8.38
CA VAL A 153 13.94 -7.07 -7.45
C VAL A 153 13.37 -5.85 -8.14
N VAL A 154 12.11 -5.54 -7.88
CA VAL A 154 11.44 -4.30 -8.26
C VAL A 154 10.62 -3.76 -7.10
N LEU A 155 10.57 -2.42 -6.93
CA LEU A 155 9.78 -1.75 -5.91
C LEU A 155 8.62 -0.99 -6.58
N GLY A 156 7.39 -1.27 -6.12
CA GLY A 156 6.19 -0.50 -6.47
C GLY A 156 5.81 0.43 -5.33
N ARG A 157 6.04 1.73 -5.49
CA ARG A 157 5.81 2.76 -4.46
C ARG A 157 4.47 3.43 -4.66
N SER A 158 3.70 3.54 -3.58
CA SER A 158 2.38 4.20 -3.58
C SER A 158 2.31 5.35 -2.60
N ALA A 159 1.38 6.26 -2.84
CA ALA A 159 0.89 7.22 -1.84
C ALA A 159 -0.04 6.52 -0.83
N ASP A 160 -0.73 7.29 0.01
CA ASP A 160 -1.75 6.77 0.92
C ASP A 160 -2.85 6.03 0.15
N PHE A 161 -3.36 4.95 0.73
CA PHE A 161 -4.37 4.14 0.07
C PHE A 161 -5.77 4.73 0.21
N VAL A 162 -6.59 4.51 -0.82
CA VAL A 162 -8.04 4.66 -0.79
C VAL A 162 -8.68 3.45 -1.47
N GLY A 163 -9.82 2.98 -0.98
CA GLY A 163 -10.53 1.88 -1.62
C GLY A 163 -11.24 0.94 -0.65
N PRO A 164 -11.88 -0.10 -1.18
CA PRO A 164 -12.47 -1.19 -0.41
C PRO A 164 -11.43 -1.83 0.54
N GLU A 165 -11.86 -2.25 1.71
CA GLU A 165 -11.05 -2.92 2.74
C GLU A 165 -9.93 -2.05 3.36
N VAL A 166 -9.69 -0.83 2.87
CA VAL A 166 -8.67 0.09 3.39
C VAL A 166 -9.17 0.75 4.67
N LEU A 167 -8.80 0.18 5.83
CA LEU A 167 -9.19 0.70 7.14
C LEU A 167 -8.16 1.67 7.73
N ASN A 168 -6.88 1.37 7.56
CA ASN A 168 -5.76 2.11 8.17
C ASN A 168 -5.14 3.12 7.19
N SER A 169 -5.96 4.06 6.73
CA SER A 169 -5.53 5.19 5.89
C SER A 169 -6.17 6.46 6.40
N THR A 170 -5.61 7.59 6.05
CA THR A 170 -6.18 8.91 6.34
C THR A 170 -7.52 9.12 5.64
N LEU A 171 -7.75 8.46 4.50
CA LEU A 171 -9.07 8.25 3.88
C LEU A 171 -9.51 6.79 4.06
N GLY A 172 -9.81 6.40 5.29
CA GLY A 172 -10.15 5.02 5.63
C GLY A 172 -11.23 4.93 6.72
N GLY A 173 -10.99 4.01 7.67
CA GLY A 173 -11.97 3.64 8.71
C GLY A 173 -12.39 4.75 9.67
N ALA A 174 -11.67 5.86 9.75
CA ALA A 174 -12.10 7.03 10.52
C ALA A 174 -13.01 7.98 9.70
N VAL A 175 -12.88 8.01 8.39
CA VAL A 175 -13.54 8.97 7.50
C VAL A 175 -14.87 8.44 6.96
N PHE A 176 -14.83 7.32 6.23
CA PHE A 176 -16.02 6.85 5.50
C PHE A 176 -17.18 6.38 6.42
N PRO A 177 -16.93 5.64 7.53
CA PRO A 177 -18.01 5.35 8.47
C PRO A 177 -18.65 6.59 9.08
N ALA A 178 -17.85 7.60 9.46
CA ALA A 178 -18.36 8.86 9.99
C ALA A 178 -19.24 9.58 8.95
N ALA A 179 -18.74 9.72 7.71
CA ALA A 179 -19.49 10.34 6.61
C ALA A 179 -20.82 9.63 6.32
N LEU A 180 -20.82 8.28 6.29
CA LEU A 180 -22.01 7.48 6.01
C LEU A 180 -23.05 7.48 7.14
N THR A 181 -22.61 7.71 8.39
CA THR A 181 -23.47 7.73 9.57
C THR A 181 -23.86 9.14 10.03
N GLY A 182 -23.34 10.21 9.37
CA GLY A 182 -23.61 11.60 9.72
C GLY A 182 -22.87 12.04 10.99
N GLN A 183 -21.76 11.40 11.28
CA GLN A 183 -20.84 11.83 12.36
C GLN A 183 -19.78 12.80 11.81
N PRO A 184 -19.24 13.70 12.61
CA PRO A 184 -18.15 14.57 12.18
C PRO A 184 -16.94 13.76 11.70
N VAL A 185 -16.44 14.09 10.50
CA VAL A 185 -15.29 13.44 9.88
C VAL A 185 -14.01 14.08 10.38
N PRO A 186 -13.03 13.32 10.90
CA PRO A 186 -11.72 13.86 11.20
C PRO A 186 -10.95 14.15 9.91
N ALA A 187 -10.36 15.35 9.82
CA ALA A 187 -9.56 15.81 8.70
C ALA A 187 -8.19 16.26 9.20
N LEU A 188 -7.11 15.61 8.72
CA LEU A 188 -5.77 15.83 9.26
C LEU A 188 -5.08 17.04 8.62
N GLY A 189 -4.40 17.82 9.44
CA GLY A 189 -3.52 18.90 9.02
C GLY A 189 -4.21 20.03 8.26
N ASP A 190 -3.57 20.51 7.21
CA ASP A 190 -4.14 21.53 6.31
C ASP A 190 -4.92 20.84 5.18
N ILE A 191 -6.23 20.95 5.26
CA ILE A 191 -7.16 20.26 4.34
C ILE A 191 -7.26 20.93 2.96
N ASP A 192 -6.57 22.02 2.74
CA ASP A 192 -6.51 22.78 1.48
C ASP A 192 -5.22 22.48 0.69
N LEU A 193 -4.32 21.66 1.22
CA LEU A 193 -3.14 21.19 0.52
C LEU A 193 -3.47 19.95 -0.33
N PRO A 194 -2.88 19.84 -1.55
CA PRO A 194 -3.06 18.67 -2.39
C PRO A 194 -2.36 17.44 -1.79
N HIS A 195 -3.06 16.30 -1.80
CA HIS A 195 -2.57 15.02 -1.32
C HIS A 195 -2.93 13.92 -2.31
N SER A 196 -1.96 13.09 -2.66
CA SER A 196 -2.16 11.94 -3.54
C SER A 196 -2.68 10.75 -2.76
N TYR A 197 -3.67 10.08 -3.35
CA TYR A 197 -4.20 8.80 -2.85
C TYR A 197 -4.16 7.78 -3.98
N THR A 198 -3.56 6.64 -3.71
CA THR A 198 -3.48 5.52 -4.65
C THR A 198 -4.66 4.57 -4.40
N TYR A 199 -5.46 4.33 -5.43
CA TYR A 199 -6.57 3.39 -5.34
C TYR A 199 -6.05 1.95 -5.17
N ILE A 200 -6.64 1.19 -4.25
CA ILE A 200 -6.12 -0.12 -3.86
C ILE A 200 -6.09 -1.13 -5.01
N GLU A 201 -7.03 -1.06 -5.95
CA GLU A 201 -7.04 -1.91 -7.15
C GLU A 201 -5.96 -1.47 -8.16
N ASP A 202 -5.60 -0.19 -8.21
CA ASP A 202 -4.48 0.29 -9.03
C ASP A 202 -3.14 -0.14 -8.42
N VAL A 203 -3.03 -0.21 -7.08
CA VAL A 203 -1.89 -0.85 -6.40
C VAL A 203 -1.75 -2.30 -6.85
N ALA A 204 -2.85 -3.05 -6.85
CA ALA A 204 -2.86 -4.45 -7.27
C ALA A 204 -2.47 -4.61 -8.74
N ALA A 205 -3.06 -3.83 -9.63
CA ALA A 205 -2.77 -3.85 -11.06
C ALA A 205 -1.30 -3.49 -11.35
N GLY A 206 -0.78 -2.45 -10.69
CA GLY A 206 0.61 -2.02 -10.83
C GLY A 206 1.59 -3.08 -10.35
N LEU A 207 1.40 -3.65 -9.16
CA LEU A 207 2.27 -4.71 -8.63
C LEU A 207 2.25 -5.96 -9.51
N ALA A 208 1.06 -6.40 -9.96
CA ALA A 208 0.94 -7.55 -10.85
C ALA A 208 1.69 -7.30 -12.17
N THR A 209 1.54 -6.11 -12.75
CA THR A 209 2.28 -5.70 -13.95
C THR A 209 3.79 -5.71 -13.72
N LEU A 210 4.27 -5.14 -12.63
CA LEU A 210 5.70 -5.19 -12.29
C LEU A 210 6.21 -6.63 -12.11
N GLY A 211 5.38 -7.54 -11.59
CA GLY A 211 5.72 -8.96 -11.47
C GLY A 211 5.83 -9.70 -12.81
N GLU A 212 5.08 -9.27 -13.81
CA GLU A 212 5.07 -9.87 -15.16
C GLU A 212 6.17 -9.33 -16.08
N HIS A 213 6.79 -8.16 -15.73
CA HIS A 213 7.72 -7.42 -16.57
C HIS A 213 9.17 -7.43 -16.02
N PRO A 214 10.05 -8.36 -16.50
CA PRO A 214 11.46 -8.39 -16.07
C PRO A 214 12.27 -7.13 -16.36
N ASP A 215 11.87 -6.34 -17.34
CA ASP A 215 12.48 -5.05 -17.68
C ASP A 215 12.18 -3.94 -16.64
N ALA A 216 11.27 -4.19 -15.70
CA ALA A 216 10.99 -3.30 -14.59
C ALA A 216 12.01 -3.41 -13.44
N ASP A 217 12.84 -4.47 -13.41
CA ASP A 217 13.73 -4.77 -12.29
C ASP A 217 14.82 -3.72 -12.04
N GLY A 218 15.30 -3.70 -10.81
CA GLY A 218 16.43 -2.89 -10.38
C GLY A 218 16.11 -1.42 -10.08
N ARG A 219 14.83 -1.06 -10.01
CA ARG A 219 14.40 0.33 -9.77
C ARG A 219 13.10 0.43 -8.97
N VAL A 220 12.77 1.66 -8.58
CA VAL A 220 11.47 2.05 -8.03
C VAL A 220 10.57 2.46 -9.17
N TRP A 221 9.28 2.13 -9.06
CA TRP A 221 8.21 2.63 -9.90
C TRP A 221 7.10 3.19 -9.01
N HIS A 222 6.57 4.37 -9.35
CA HIS A 222 5.36 4.86 -8.71
C HIS A 222 4.16 4.12 -9.30
N LEU A 223 3.35 3.53 -8.43
CA LEU A 223 2.12 2.83 -8.84
C LEU A 223 1.08 3.81 -9.35
N PRO A 224 0.20 3.42 -10.31
CA PRO A 224 -0.76 4.32 -10.92
C PRO A 224 -1.58 5.06 -9.87
N THR A 225 -1.53 6.38 -9.89
CA THR A 225 -2.12 7.24 -8.86
C THR A 225 -2.84 8.40 -9.53
N ALA A 226 -4.13 8.57 -9.22
CA ALA A 226 -4.93 9.67 -9.74
C ALA A 226 -4.35 11.03 -9.31
N PRO A 227 -4.60 12.11 -10.07
CA PRO A 227 -4.14 13.44 -9.71
C PRO A 227 -4.52 13.84 -8.28
N ALA A 228 -3.57 14.44 -7.55
CA ALA A 228 -3.74 14.86 -6.17
C ALA A 228 -4.96 15.79 -6.02
N ARG A 229 -5.65 15.66 -4.90
CA ARG A 229 -6.79 16.49 -4.50
C ARG A 229 -6.62 16.96 -3.07
N THR A 230 -7.22 18.09 -2.73
CA THR A 230 -7.29 18.53 -1.34
C THR A 230 -8.30 17.67 -0.55
N THR A 231 -8.08 17.51 0.74
CA THR A 231 -9.06 16.82 1.61
C THR A 231 -10.44 17.49 1.53
N ARG A 232 -10.50 18.80 1.43
CA ARG A 232 -11.75 19.55 1.25
C ARG A 232 -12.47 19.15 -0.05
N GLU A 233 -11.77 19.05 -1.17
CA GLU A 233 -12.34 18.61 -2.45
C GLU A 233 -12.88 17.17 -2.35
N ILE A 234 -12.15 16.29 -1.67
CA ILE A 234 -12.56 14.88 -1.48
C ILE A 234 -13.82 14.81 -0.62
N LEU A 235 -13.89 15.53 0.50
CA LEU A 235 -15.08 15.57 1.34
C LEU A 235 -16.29 16.13 0.58
N ALA A 236 -16.10 17.17 -0.24
CA ALA A 236 -17.15 17.67 -1.13
C ALA A 236 -17.59 16.66 -2.20
N LEU A 237 -16.69 15.78 -2.68
CA LEU A 237 -17.04 14.65 -3.54
C LEU A 237 -17.90 13.63 -2.78
N VAL A 238 -17.50 13.27 -1.55
CA VAL A 238 -18.25 12.34 -0.70
C VAL A 238 -19.63 12.89 -0.37
N GLU A 239 -19.74 14.17 -0.03
CA GLU A 239 -21.03 14.86 0.22
C GLU A 239 -21.98 14.72 -0.96
N ARG A 240 -21.50 15.02 -2.20
CA ARG A 240 -22.32 14.88 -3.41
C ARG A 240 -22.82 13.46 -3.67
N ARG A 241 -22.00 12.45 -3.31
CA ARG A 241 -22.33 11.04 -3.52
C ARG A 241 -23.28 10.49 -2.47
N THR A 242 -23.12 10.91 -1.24
CA THR A 242 -23.99 10.47 -0.13
C THR A 242 -25.30 11.25 -0.07
N GLY A 243 -25.37 12.42 -0.72
CA GLY A 243 -26.49 13.35 -0.64
C GLY A 243 -26.69 13.96 0.76
N ARG A 244 -25.63 13.95 1.60
CA ARG A 244 -25.65 14.43 2.98
C ARG A 244 -24.54 15.43 3.20
N PRO A 245 -24.81 16.55 3.93
CA PRO A 245 -23.73 17.42 4.37
C PRO A 245 -22.69 16.68 5.20
N ILE A 246 -21.44 16.98 4.96
CA ILE A 246 -20.32 16.42 5.73
C ILE A 246 -19.78 17.46 6.69
N ASP A 247 -20.08 17.28 7.97
CA ASP A 247 -19.39 18.01 9.02
C ASP A 247 -18.00 17.40 9.22
N PHE A 248 -16.99 18.23 9.43
CA PHE A 248 -15.63 17.75 9.70
C PHE A 248 -14.96 18.53 10.82
N THR A 249 -14.03 17.85 11.50
CA THR A 249 -13.18 18.44 12.53
C THR A 249 -11.73 18.38 12.06
N VAL A 250 -11.10 19.55 11.94
CA VAL A 250 -9.67 19.61 11.60
C VAL A 250 -8.82 19.21 12.80
N VAL A 251 -7.96 18.22 12.58
CA VAL A 251 -6.93 17.77 13.52
C VAL A 251 -5.60 18.36 13.06
N ALA A 252 -5.35 19.61 13.48
CA ALA A 252 -4.20 20.42 13.01
C ALA A 252 -2.84 19.91 13.52
N GLU A 253 -2.84 19.13 14.60
CA GLU A 253 -1.65 18.61 15.25
C GLU A 253 -1.85 17.11 15.57
N PRO A 254 -0.77 16.31 15.66
CA PRO A 254 -0.88 14.89 16.00
C PRO A 254 -1.38 14.71 17.43
N ARG A 255 -2.67 14.46 17.59
CA ARG A 255 -3.35 14.18 18.86
C ARG A 255 -4.35 13.03 18.70
N PRO A 256 -4.67 12.30 19.77
CA PRO A 256 -5.67 11.24 19.71
C PRO A 256 -7.02 11.73 19.18
N PHE A 257 -7.62 10.93 18.27
CA PHE A 257 -8.98 11.16 17.76
C PHE A 257 -9.57 9.87 17.20
N GLY A 258 -10.88 9.69 17.37
CA GLY A 258 -11.58 8.51 16.84
C GLY A 258 -10.88 7.19 17.25
N PRO A 259 -10.55 6.30 16.32
CA PRO A 259 -9.89 5.03 16.59
C PRO A 259 -8.37 5.15 16.86
N PHE A 260 -7.78 6.34 16.68
CA PHE A 260 -6.34 6.56 16.83
C PHE A 260 -6.03 7.04 18.25
N ASP A 261 -5.50 6.14 19.06
CA ASP A 261 -5.15 6.40 20.46
C ASP A 261 -3.84 7.19 20.59
N GLU A 262 -3.47 7.50 21.85
CA GLU A 262 -2.25 8.25 22.16
C GLU A 262 -0.99 7.54 21.65
N THR A 263 -0.93 6.23 21.77
CA THR A 263 0.23 5.42 21.32
C THR A 263 0.41 5.51 19.82
N PHE A 264 -0.68 5.34 19.06
CA PHE A 264 -0.64 5.47 17.61
C PHE A 264 -0.22 6.88 17.19
N MET A 265 -0.85 7.92 17.77
CA MET A 265 -0.59 9.31 17.38
C MET A 265 0.81 9.78 17.78
N ALA A 266 1.37 9.31 18.88
CA ALA A 266 2.76 9.57 19.24
C ALA A 266 3.74 8.99 18.18
N GLU A 267 3.47 7.80 17.68
CA GLU A 267 4.26 7.20 16.60
C GLU A 267 4.00 7.84 15.23
N TYR A 268 2.79 8.34 15.00
CA TYR A 268 2.41 9.02 13.76
C TYR A 268 2.95 10.45 13.68
N ALA A 269 3.27 11.06 14.79
CA ALA A 269 3.72 12.47 14.86
C ALA A 269 4.92 12.75 13.93
N GLU A 270 5.87 11.83 13.83
CA GLU A 270 7.02 11.98 12.94
C GLU A 270 6.67 11.99 11.46
N MET A 271 5.48 11.49 11.09
CA MET A 271 4.99 11.44 9.71
C MET A 271 3.92 12.50 9.42
N PHE A 272 3.55 13.32 10.42
CA PHE A 272 2.47 14.27 10.29
C PHE A 272 2.76 15.41 9.29
N TYR A 273 4.01 15.61 8.91
CA TYR A 273 4.42 16.54 7.84
C TYR A 273 3.68 16.28 6.53
N GLN A 274 3.27 15.04 6.26
CA GLN A 274 2.49 14.68 5.08
C GLN A 274 1.13 15.39 5.00
N HIS A 275 0.67 15.98 6.11
CA HIS A 275 -0.58 16.73 6.19
C HIS A 275 -0.38 18.25 6.37
N THR A 276 0.87 18.71 6.45
CA THR A 276 1.22 20.13 6.57
C THR A 276 1.98 20.65 5.36
N GLU A 277 2.24 19.80 4.38
CA GLU A 277 2.84 20.10 3.09
C GLU A 277 2.09 19.40 1.95
N PRO A 278 2.15 19.93 0.70
CA PRO A 278 1.64 19.20 -0.45
C PRO A 278 2.32 17.84 -0.60
N GLN A 279 1.54 16.79 -0.82
CA GLN A 279 2.02 15.43 -1.06
C GLN A 279 1.55 14.96 -2.43
N ILE A 280 2.35 15.25 -3.46
CA ILE A 280 1.99 15.00 -4.86
C ILE A 280 2.90 13.94 -5.45
N LEU A 281 2.33 12.81 -5.86
CA LEU A 281 3.01 11.70 -6.51
C LEU A 281 2.75 11.75 -8.02
N ASP A 282 3.81 11.71 -8.83
CA ASP A 282 3.73 11.50 -10.28
C ASP A 282 3.97 10.03 -10.61
N SER A 283 2.99 9.37 -11.20
CA SER A 283 3.06 7.97 -11.67
C SER A 283 3.23 7.83 -13.17
N SER A 284 3.50 8.93 -13.89
CA SER A 284 3.51 8.94 -15.35
C SER A 284 4.54 7.99 -15.99
N ALA A 285 5.59 7.60 -15.26
CA ALA A 285 6.60 6.68 -15.77
C ALA A 285 6.03 5.27 -15.98
N ILE A 286 5.36 4.68 -15.00
CA ILE A 286 4.74 3.34 -15.12
C ILE A 286 3.58 3.36 -16.12
N GLU A 287 2.81 4.46 -16.16
CA GLU A 287 1.71 4.63 -17.09
C GLU A 287 2.19 4.57 -18.55
N LYS A 288 3.27 5.29 -18.86
CA LYS A 288 3.88 5.30 -20.19
C LYS A 288 4.57 3.98 -20.54
N ALA A 289 5.27 3.37 -19.57
CA ALA A 289 6.04 2.15 -19.82
C ALA A 289 5.14 0.94 -20.10
N TYR A 290 4.03 0.82 -19.37
CA TYR A 290 3.20 -0.39 -19.36
C TYR A 290 1.74 -0.15 -19.75
N GLY A 291 1.37 1.07 -20.17
CA GLY A 291 0.02 1.39 -20.62
C GLY A 291 -1.03 1.37 -19.50
N LEU A 292 -0.59 1.50 -18.25
CA LEU A 292 -1.49 1.60 -17.10
C LEU A 292 -2.15 2.98 -17.08
N THR A 293 -3.37 3.02 -16.55
CA THR A 293 -4.09 4.29 -16.35
C THR A 293 -4.68 4.29 -14.94
N PRO A 294 -4.38 5.29 -14.11
CA PRO A 294 -4.97 5.35 -12.78
C PRO A 294 -6.49 5.49 -12.86
N THR A 295 -7.17 4.80 -11.97
CA THR A 295 -8.62 4.91 -11.82
C THR A 295 -8.97 6.33 -11.38
N PRO A 296 -9.94 7.01 -12.05
CA PRO A 296 -10.39 8.32 -11.59
C PRO A 296 -10.82 8.27 -10.11
N LEU A 297 -10.40 9.27 -9.32
CA LEU A 297 -10.68 9.30 -7.88
C LEU A 297 -12.17 9.19 -7.57
N GLU A 298 -13.01 9.76 -8.42
CA GLU A 298 -14.45 9.68 -8.32
C GLU A 298 -14.95 8.22 -8.35
N THR A 299 -14.40 7.40 -9.26
CA THR A 299 -14.74 5.97 -9.37
C THR A 299 -14.21 5.19 -8.16
N ALA A 300 -13.01 5.50 -7.71
CA ALA A 300 -12.43 4.90 -6.50
C ALA A 300 -13.29 5.19 -5.26
N LEU A 301 -13.77 6.43 -5.12
CA LEU A 301 -14.65 6.83 -4.02
C LEU A 301 -16.02 6.14 -4.09
N ASP A 302 -16.58 5.95 -5.29
CA ASP A 302 -17.86 5.23 -5.45
C ASP A 302 -17.74 3.78 -4.96
N ALA A 303 -16.67 3.07 -5.35
CA ALA A 303 -16.40 1.71 -4.88
C ALA A 303 -16.13 1.66 -3.36
N THR A 304 -15.39 2.65 -2.84
CA THR A 304 -15.08 2.76 -1.42
C THR A 304 -16.33 2.95 -0.58
N LEU A 305 -17.21 3.89 -0.97
CA LEU A 305 -18.45 4.18 -0.26
C LEU A 305 -19.42 2.99 -0.30
N ALA A 306 -19.50 2.29 -1.43
CA ALA A 306 -20.31 1.07 -1.56
C ALA A 306 -19.82 0.00 -0.56
N TRP A 307 -18.52 -0.29 -0.54
CA TRP A 307 -17.93 -1.27 0.37
C TRP A 307 -18.17 -0.90 1.85
N TYR A 308 -17.92 0.36 2.24
CA TYR A 308 -18.15 0.79 3.63
C TYR A 308 -19.62 0.75 4.01
N GLY A 309 -20.54 1.00 3.07
CA GLY A 309 -21.99 0.84 3.27
C GLY A 309 -22.36 -0.60 3.62
N GLU A 310 -21.84 -1.58 2.86
CA GLU A 310 -22.04 -3.01 3.11
C GLU A 310 -21.37 -3.45 4.42
N PHE A 311 -20.14 -3.00 4.66
CA PHE A 311 -19.40 -3.28 5.89
C PHE A 311 -20.15 -2.83 7.13
N LEU A 312 -20.69 -1.61 7.13
CA LEU A 312 -21.49 -1.09 8.24
C LEU A 312 -22.82 -1.82 8.41
N ALA A 313 -23.43 -2.26 7.32
CA ALA A 313 -24.67 -3.02 7.38
C ALA A 313 -24.45 -4.43 7.98
N ALA A 314 -23.33 -5.05 7.69
CA ALA A 314 -22.96 -6.38 8.22
C ALA A 314 -22.54 -6.38 9.71
N HIS A 315 -22.20 -5.22 10.27
CA HIS A 315 -21.70 -5.07 11.66
C HIS A 315 -22.69 -4.30 12.57
N ARG A 316 -23.93 -4.11 12.14
CA ARG A 316 -25.06 -3.63 12.96
C ARG A 316 -25.72 -4.81 13.66
#